data_7efd30fff475d8de56a3baf1b39bc89c
#
_entry.id   7efd30fff475d8de56a3baf1b39bc89c
#
_cell.length_a   1.000
_cell.length_b   1.000
_cell.length_c   1.000
_cell.angle_alpha   90.00
_cell.angle_beta   90.00
_cell.angle_gamma   90.00
#
_symmetry.space_group_name_H-M   'P 1'
#
loop_
_entity.id
_entity.type
_entity.pdbx_description
1 polymer ?
#
loop_
_entity_poly.entity_id
_entity_poly.type
_entity_poly.pdbx_seq_one_letter_code
_entity_poly.pdbx_strand_id
1 'polypeptide(L)'
;VIVSRRDTLGIGLAGLATASVARAAPVGRALIVSTWDFGAAANVAAFARFKVGGTLIDAVEAGAQVPESDPTNHSVGYGGYPDRDGHVTLDAIIMDDQGHVGAVAALEDVLHPISVARRVMEKTPHTMLVGEGARQFAIAEGFERTKLLTPEAEAAWRDWLKTAKYKPVANIENQRGSALDHDTIGIVACGPDGRLAGACTTSGMAFKLRGRVGDSPQAGCGLMVEPGVGAATATGVGEEVTRIAGTARITSSMRMGMTPQAACREAVQHIAKLRGEAVRDAQVAFLAIDAKGQVGAFAHLPGFTYAVTDTAGRTTIHAAQSLKGPSGAKN
;
A
#
# COMPACT_ATOMS: atom_id res chain seq x y z
N VAL A 1 28.18 74.60 -20.80
CA VAL A 1 28.73 74.79 -19.47
C VAL A 1 28.77 73.42 -18.74
N ILE A 2 30.00 73.07 -18.53
CA ILE A 2 30.54 72.19 -17.46
C ILE A 2 30.19 70.73 -17.41
N VAL A 3 31.18 69.98 -17.69
CA VAL A 3 31.51 68.55 -17.48
C VAL A 3 31.53 68.16 -16.03
N SER A 4 31.17 66.90 -15.69
CA SER A 4 31.87 66.13 -14.69
C SER A 4 31.77 64.64 -14.96
N ARG A 5 32.93 64.03 -15.21
CA ARG A 5 33.17 62.58 -15.18
C ARG A 5 33.10 62.08 -13.74
N ARG A 6 32.52 60.95 -13.52
CA ARG A 6 32.84 60.08 -12.38
C ARG A 6 33.01 58.65 -12.88
N ASP A 7 34.26 58.19 -12.80
CA ASP A 7 34.66 56.79 -12.93
C ASP A 7 34.05 55.97 -11.79
N THR A 8 33.35 54.91 -12.11
CA THR A 8 32.99 53.89 -11.13
C THR A 8 33.67 52.59 -11.51
N LEU A 9 34.64 52.24 -10.66
CA LEU A 9 35.28 50.93 -10.66
C LEU A 9 34.24 49.80 -10.53
N GLY A 10 34.23 48.91 -11.50
CA GLY A 10 33.53 47.65 -11.42
C GLY A 10 34.30 46.65 -10.54
N ILE A 11 33.78 46.35 -9.35
CA ILE A 11 34.25 45.23 -8.56
C ILE A 11 33.50 43.98 -9.07
N GLY A 12 34.23 43.13 -9.79
CA GLY A 12 33.73 41.83 -10.19
C GLY A 12 33.56 40.91 -8.97
N LEU A 13 32.31 40.60 -8.57
CA LEU A 13 32.06 39.49 -7.71
C LEU A 13 32.23 38.18 -8.47
N ALA A 14 33.38 37.52 -8.23
CA ALA A 14 33.54 36.11 -8.62
C ALA A 14 32.60 35.24 -7.75
N GLY A 15 31.49 34.81 -8.33
CA GLY A 15 30.60 33.85 -7.74
C GLY A 15 31.31 32.50 -7.58
N LEU A 16 31.67 32.13 -6.35
CA LEU A 16 32.05 30.76 -6.00
C LEU A 16 30.83 29.89 -6.16
N ALA A 17 30.74 29.20 -7.28
CA ALA A 17 29.80 28.06 -7.43
C ALA A 17 30.26 26.96 -6.48
N THR A 18 29.61 26.85 -5.31
CA THR A 18 29.74 25.69 -4.46
C THR A 18 29.04 24.52 -5.17
N ALA A 19 29.83 23.69 -5.83
CA ALA A 19 29.37 22.39 -6.30
C ALA A 19 28.90 21.59 -5.06
N SER A 20 27.59 21.45 -4.91
CA SER A 20 27.02 20.47 -3.99
C SER A 20 27.50 19.10 -4.43
N VAL A 21 28.49 18.56 -3.75
CA VAL A 21 28.85 17.14 -3.87
C VAL A 21 27.64 16.38 -3.35
N ALA A 22 26.84 15.84 -4.26
CA ALA A 22 25.80 14.90 -3.94
C ALA A 22 26.48 13.72 -3.23
N ARG A 23 26.34 13.67 -1.91
CA ARG A 23 26.83 12.57 -1.09
C ARG A 23 26.04 11.35 -1.54
N ALA A 24 26.70 10.39 -2.20
CA ALA A 24 26.10 9.11 -2.56
C ALA A 24 25.51 8.52 -1.28
N ALA A 25 24.19 8.29 -1.27
CA ALA A 25 23.51 7.63 -0.15
C ALA A 25 24.19 6.26 0.09
N PRO A 26 24.35 5.84 1.35
CA PRO A 26 24.95 4.54 1.64
C PRO A 26 24.11 3.45 0.99
N VAL A 27 24.66 2.79 -0.01
CA VAL A 27 24.00 1.72 -0.76
C VAL A 27 23.74 0.55 0.20
N GLY A 28 22.47 0.13 0.33
CA GLY A 28 22.13 -1.19 0.85
C GLY A 28 21.67 -1.29 2.31
N ARG A 29 20.95 -0.32 2.87
CA ARG A 29 20.45 -0.38 4.26
C ARG A 29 18.99 0.07 4.39
N ALA A 30 18.10 -0.38 3.50
CA ALA A 30 16.67 -0.16 3.71
C ALA A 30 16.09 -1.24 4.63
N LEU A 31 15.17 -0.86 5.50
CA LEU A 31 14.27 -1.75 6.21
C LEU A 31 12.95 -1.78 5.45
N ILE A 32 12.50 -2.97 5.07
CA ILE A 32 11.28 -3.17 4.26
C ILE A 32 10.35 -4.10 5.03
N VAL A 33 9.10 -3.71 5.17
CA VAL A 33 8.08 -4.52 5.82
C VAL A 33 6.84 -4.62 4.95
N SER A 34 6.19 -5.79 4.95
CA SER A 34 4.98 -6.03 4.17
C SER A 34 4.00 -6.92 4.90
N THR A 35 2.73 -6.77 4.56
CA THR A 35 1.65 -7.60 5.09
C THR A 35 1.76 -9.04 4.59
N TRP A 36 1.34 -9.98 5.42
CA TRP A 36 1.25 -11.42 5.19
C TRP A 36 2.60 -12.12 4.95
N ASP A 37 2.58 -13.43 4.95
CA ASP A 37 3.76 -14.28 4.74
C ASP A 37 4.26 -14.25 3.29
N PHE A 38 3.34 -14.19 2.31
CA PHE A 38 3.71 -14.05 0.89
C PHE A 38 4.42 -12.72 0.60
N GLY A 39 4.29 -11.72 1.46
CA GLY A 39 5.06 -10.48 1.43
C GLY A 39 6.58 -10.69 1.58
N ALA A 40 7.02 -11.86 2.06
CA ALA A 40 8.45 -12.17 2.13
C ALA A 40 9.13 -12.13 0.75
N ALA A 41 8.49 -12.68 -0.28
CA ALA A 41 9.01 -12.64 -1.66
C ALA A 41 9.01 -11.20 -2.21
N ALA A 42 7.97 -10.42 -1.90
CA ALA A 42 7.89 -9.01 -2.26
C ALA A 42 9.02 -8.18 -1.61
N ASN A 43 9.30 -8.40 -0.33
CA ASN A 43 10.39 -7.73 0.37
C ASN A 43 11.76 -8.06 -0.22
N VAL A 44 12.00 -9.33 -0.61
CA VAL A 44 13.24 -9.74 -1.27
C VAL A 44 13.45 -8.98 -2.58
N ALA A 45 12.42 -8.87 -3.42
CA ALA A 45 12.47 -8.12 -4.67
C ALA A 45 12.70 -6.62 -4.43
N ALA A 46 11.97 -6.04 -3.47
CA ALA A 46 12.13 -4.64 -3.09
C ALA A 46 13.56 -4.34 -2.59
N PHE A 47 14.10 -5.19 -1.71
CA PHE A 47 15.46 -5.03 -1.22
C PHE A 47 16.50 -5.19 -2.32
N ALA A 48 16.34 -6.16 -3.21
CA ALA A 48 17.22 -6.35 -4.36
C ALA A 48 17.25 -5.12 -5.27
N ARG A 49 16.08 -4.51 -5.54
CA ARG A 49 15.97 -3.29 -6.35
C ARG A 49 16.66 -2.11 -5.68
N PHE A 50 16.48 -1.94 -4.38
CA PHE A 50 17.15 -0.89 -3.61
C PHE A 50 18.68 -1.09 -3.58
N LYS A 51 19.13 -2.31 -3.36
CA LYS A 51 20.57 -2.67 -3.28
C LYS A 51 21.35 -2.33 -4.53
N VAL A 52 20.74 -2.39 -5.70
CA VAL A 52 21.39 -2.03 -6.98
C VAL A 52 21.27 -0.54 -7.33
N GLY A 53 20.89 0.31 -6.36
CA GLY A 53 20.85 1.76 -6.52
C GLY A 53 19.47 2.32 -6.90
N GLY A 54 18.40 1.52 -6.81
CA GLY A 54 17.03 2.03 -6.93
C GLY A 54 16.66 2.94 -5.77
N THR A 55 15.69 3.83 -6.00
CA THR A 55 15.06 4.64 -4.95
C THR A 55 14.15 3.76 -4.08
N LEU A 56 13.64 4.30 -2.95
CA LEU A 56 12.64 3.59 -2.15
C LEU A 56 11.33 3.36 -2.93
N ILE A 57 10.94 4.31 -3.80
CA ILE A 57 9.78 4.14 -4.69
C ILE A 57 10.01 2.99 -5.67
N ASP A 58 11.19 2.90 -6.28
CA ASP A 58 11.53 1.76 -7.14
C ASP A 58 11.49 0.43 -6.38
N ALA A 59 11.88 0.45 -5.11
CA ALA A 59 11.88 -0.74 -4.27
C ALA A 59 10.46 -1.22 -3.96
N VAL A 60 9.59 -0.34 -3.44
CA VAL A 60 8.22 -0.74 -3.08
C VAL A 60 7.39 -1.12 -4.31
N GLU A 61 7.62 -0.48 -5.46
CA GLU A 61 7.01 -0.89 -6.72
C GLU A 61 7.45 -2.30 -7.13
N ALA A 62 8.76 -2.56 -7.17
CA ALA A 62 9.28 -3.89 -7.53
C ALA A 62 8.79 -4.98 -6.57
N GLY A 63 8.63 -4.66 -5.29
CA GLY A 63 8.04 -5.57 -4.33
C GLY A 63 6.57 -5.86 -4.61
N ALA A 64 5.77 -4.83 -4.88
CA ALA A 64 4.34 -4.96 -5.15
C ALA A 64 4.06 -5.77 -6.44
N GLN A 65 4.90 -5.65 -7.46
CA GLN A 65 4.78 -6.39 -8.71
C GLN A 65 4.89 -7.93 -8.53
N VAL A 66 5.55 -8.40 -7.46
CA VAL A 66 5.72 -9.84 -7.21
C VAL A 66 4.37 -10.53 -7.02
N PRO A 67 3.55 -10.18 -6.01
CA PRO A 67 2.22 -10.80 -5.86
C PRO A 67 1.24 -10.39 -6.96
N GLU A 68 1.40 -9.22 -7.59
CA GLU A 68 0.58 -8.85 -8.75
C GLU A 68 0.74 -9.80 -9.94
N SER A 69 1.91 -10.43 -10.08
CA SER A 69 2.21 -11.38 -11.16
C SER A 69 1.89 -12.84 -10.80
N ASP A 70 1.59 -13.15 -9.55
CA ASP A 70 1.41 -14.52 -9.08
C ASP A 70 -0.03 -15.01 -9.36
N PRO A 71 -0.24 -15.94 -10.32
CA PRO A 71 -1.56 -16.45 -10.65
C PRO A 71 -2.20 -17.26 -9.54
N THR A 72 -1.42 -17.69 -8.53
CA THR A 72 -1.92 -18.47 -7.39
C THR A 72 -2.38 -17.56 -6.23
N ASN A 73 -2.09 -16.26 -6.30
CA ASN A 73 -2.59 -15.29 -5.34
C ASN A 73 -3.97 -14.77 -5.79
N HIS A 74 -5.01 -15.16 -5.07
CA HIS A 74 -6.38 -14.79 -5.43
C HIS A 74 -6.85 -13.45 -4.85
N SER A 75 -5.98 -12.74 -4.13
CA SER A 75 -6.28 -11.47 -3.47
C SER A 75 -5.56 -10.26 -4.08
N VAL A 76 -4.54 -10.50 -4.93
CA VAL A 76 -3.71 -9.45 -5.53
C VAL A 76 -3.46 -9.74 -7.00
N GLY A 77 -3.75 -8.78 -7.88
CA GLY A 77 -3.30 -8.81 -9.28
C GLY A 77 -3.86 -9.93 -10.14
N TYR A 78 -2.97 -10.58 -10.89
CA TYR A 78 -3.28 -11.65 -11.82
C TYR A 78 -3.76 -12.91 -11.09
N GLY A 79 -4.95 -13.38 -11.44
CA GLY A 79 -5.58 -14.50 -10.73
C GLY A 79 -6.43 -14.08 -9.53
N GLY A 80 -6.50 -12.80 -9.23
CA GLY A 80 -7.43 -12.28 -8.23
C GLY A 80 -8.87 -12.67 -8.52
N TYR A 81 -9.64 -12.95 -7.46
CA TYR A 81 -11.06 -13.26 -7.64
C TYR A 81 -11.80 -12.07 -8.25
N PRO A 82 -12.69 -12.32 -9.25
CA PRO A 82 -13.43 -11.27 -9.90
C PRO A 82 -14.51 -10.68 -8.99
N ASP A 83 -15.08 -9.56 -9.45
CA ASP A 83 -16.33 -9.09 -8.93
C ASP A 83 -17.47 -10.05 -9.29
N ARG A 84 -18.67 -9.77 -8.79
CA ARG A 84 -19.84 -10.64 -9.02
C ARG A 84 -20.21 -10.82 -10.51
N ASP A 85 -19.81 -9.88 -11.36
CA ASP A 85 -20.13 -9.87 -12.78
C ASP A 85 -19.00 -10.51 -13.63
N GLY A 86 -17.95 -11.04 -12.98
CA GLY A 86 -16.87 -11.80 -13.59
C GLY A 86 -15.66 -10.95 -14.03
N HIS A 87 -15.54 -9.71 -13.57
CA HIS A 87 -14.44 -8.83 -13.91
C HIS A 87 -13.42 -8.75 -12.77
N VAL A 88 -12.15 -9.01 -13.06
CA VAL A 88 -11.06 -8.73 -12.12
C VAL A 88 -10.76 -7.24 -12.18
N THR A 89 -10.97 -6.55 -11.06
CA THR A 89 -10.68 -5.13 -10.92
C THR A 89 -9.62 -4.92 -9.86
N LEU A 90 -8.62 -4.10 -10.17
CA LEU A 90 -7.42 -3.89 -9.38
C LEU A 90 -7.38 -2.48 -8.81
N ASP A 91 -6.92 -2.39 -7.57
CA ASP A 91 -6.75 -1.14 -6.82
C ASP A 91 -5.29 -1.03 -6.37
N ALA A 92 -4.65 0.13 -6.54
CA ALA A 92 -3.30 0.35 -6.07
C ALA A 92 -3.03 1.81 -5.71
N ILE A 93 -2.12 2.01 -4.76
CA ILE A 93 -1.57 3.32 -4.39
C ILE A 93 -0.07 3.21 -4.12
N ILE A 94 0.67 4.25 -4.48
CA ILE A 94 2.08 4.41 -4.16
C ILE A 94 2.31 5.84 -3.63
N MET A 95 3.16 5.97 -2.61
CA MET A 95 3.45 7.25 -1.96
C MET A 95 4.92 7.34 -1.58
N ASP A 96 5.47 8.56 -1.64
CA ASP A 96 6.77 8.90 -1.04
C ASP A 96 6.62 9.86 0.15
N ASP A 97 7.74 10.17 0.78
CA ASP A 97 7.83 11.12 1.90
C ASP A 97 8.02 12.59 1.45
N GLN A 98 7.77 12.90 0.19
CA GLN A 98 7.71 14.27 -0.32
C GLN A 98 6.27 14.71 -0.55
N GLY A 99 5.30 13.86 -0.22
CA GLY A 99 3.88 14.11 -0.44
C GLY A 99 3.41 13.76 -1.84
N HIS A 100 4.23 13.09 -2.66
CA HIS A 100 3.79 12.59 -3.95
C HIS A 100 2.93 11.34 -3.76
N VAL A 101 1.81 11.31 -4.45
CA VAL A 101 0.81 10.23 -4.38
C VAL A 101 0.34 9.90 -5.78
N GLY A 102 0.23 8.62 -6.08
CA GLY A 102 -0.44 8.13 -7.26
C GLY A 102 -1.27 6.89 -6.93
N ALA A 103 -2.48 6.82 -7.48
CA ALA A 103 -3.39 5.71 -7.24
C ALA A 103 -4.20 5.37 -8.49
N VAL A 104 -4.62 4.12 -8.56
CA VAL A 104 -5.65 3.64 -9.49
C VAL A 104 -6.67 2.82 -8.73
N ALA A 105 -7.94 2.92 -9.13
CA ALA A 105 -9.01 2.14 -8.55
C ALA A 105 -9.90 1.53 -9.65
N ALA A 106 -10.40 0.33 -9.40
CA ALA A 106 -11.22 -0.44 -10.35
C ALA A 106 -10.56 -0.54 -11.75
N LEU A 107 -9.24 -0.66 -11.81
CA LEU A 107 -8.48 -0.83 -13.04
C LEU A 107 -8.68 -2.25 -13.58
N GLU A 108 -8.97 -2.39 -14.86
CA GLU A 108 -9.13 -3.67 -15.54
C GLU A 108 -8.07 -3.85 -16.63
N ASP A 109 -7.80 -5.10 -17.00
CA ASP A 109 -6.98 -5.51 -18.15
C ASP A 109 -5.51 -5.03 -18.13
N VAL A 110 -4.95 -4.69 -16.98
CA VAL A 110 -3.53 -4.31 -16.84
C VAL A 110 -2.90 -5.07 -15.69
N LEU A 111 -1.76 -5.74 -15.94
CA LEU A 111 -1.12 -6.66 -14.99
C LEU A 111 -0.62 -5.98 -13.72
N HIS A 112 0.01 -4.80 -13.84
CA HIS A 112 0.65 -4.11 -12.73
C HIS A 112 -0.03 -2.78 -12.39
N PRO A 113 -1.13 -2.79 -11.59
CA PRO A 113 -1.80 -1.58 -11.16
C PRO A 113 -0.88 -0.64 -10.37
N ILE A 114 0.10 -1.18 -9.61
CA ILE A 114 1.06 -0.34 -8.87
C ILE A 114 1.91 0.52 -9.79
N SER A 115 2.32 -0.01 -10.95
CA SER A 115 3.10 0.74 -11.93
C SER A 115 2.26 1.80 -12.62
N VAL A 116 0.98 1.54 -12.88
CA VAL A 116 0.06 2.56 -13.39
C VAL A 116 -0.15 3.65 -12.34
N ALA A 117 -0.34 3.31 -11.07
CA ALA A 117 -0.42 4.26 -9.97
C ALA A 117 0.83 5.16 -9.90
N ARG A 118 2.03 4.57 -10.06
CA ARG A 118 3.26 5.33 -10.15
C ARG A 118 3.27 6.30 -11.35
N ARG A 119 2.78 5.88 -12.53
CA ARG A 119 2.66 6.79 -13.69
C ARG A 119 1.69 7.93 -13.43
N VAL A 120 0.59 7.68 -12.72
CA VAL A 120 -0.32 8.76 -12.28
C VAL A 120 0.44 9.78 -11.43
N MET A 121 1.22 9.32 -10.44
CA MET A 121 2.04 10.18 -9.57
C MET A 121 3.07 11.01 -10.35
N GLU A 122 3.78 10.39 -11.30
CA GLU A 122 4.92 11.00 -11.98
C GLU A 122 4.55 11.85 -13.20
N LYS A 123 3.41 11.55 -13.86
CA LYS A 123 3.07 12.11 -15.17
C LYS A 123 1.84 13.01 -15.17
N THR A 124 1.11 13.08 -14.06
CA THR A 124 -0.11 13.88 -13.98
C THR A 124 -0.14 14.74 -12.72
N PRO A 125 -0.95 15.81 -12.69
CA PRO A 125 -1.21 16.55 -11.47
C PRO A 125 -2.23 15.87 -10.54
N HIS A 126 -2.75 14.71 -10.94
CA HIS A 126 -3.80 13.99 -10.23
C HIS A 126 -3.21 12.96 -9.26
N THR A 127 -3.93 12.69 -8.19
CA THR A 127 -3.54 11.67 -7.22
C THR A 127 -4.22 10.33 -7.47
N MET A 128 -5.28 10.27 -8.28
CA MET A 128 -6.00 9.03 -8.56
C MET A 128 -6.71 9.09 -9.92
N LEU A 129 -6.66 7.98 -10.65
CA LEU A 129 -7.50 7.69 -11.80
C LEU A 129 -8.32 6.42 -11.54
N VAL A 130 -9.54 6.32 -12.11
CA VAL A 130 -10.44 5.19 -11.83
C VAL A 130 -11.01 4.55 -13.09
N GLY A 131 -11.27 3.24 -13.03
CA GLY A 131 -12.02 2.46 -14.02
C GLY A 131 -11.49 2.61 -15.45
N GLU A 132 -12.40 2.87 -16.39
CA GLU A 132 -12.07 3.01 -17.81
C GLU A 132 -11.08 4.15 -18.08
N GLY A 133 -11.18 5.27 -17.34
CA GLY A 133 -10.22 6.38 -17.48
C GLY A 133 -8.81 5.98 -17.08
N ALA A 134 -8.65 5.22 -15.99
CA ALA A 134 -7.36 4.66 -15.57
C ALA A 134 -6.80 3.69 -16.61
N ARG A 135 -7.65 2.84 -17.20
CA ARG A 135 -7.26 1.90 -18.25
C ARG A 135 -6.79 2.60 -19.52
N GLN A 136 -7.51 3.63 -19.97
CA GLN A 136 -7.12 4.43 -21.15
C GLN A 136 -5.77 5.12 -20.91
N PHE A 137 -5.57 5.71 -19.73
CA PHE A 137 -4.30 6.29 -19.35
C PHE A 137 -3.17 5.24 -19.37
N ALA A 138 -3.39 4.07 -18.77
CA ALA A 138 -2.39 2.99 -18.76
C ALA A 138 -1.98 2.57 -20.19
N ILE A 139 -2.94 2.38 -21.09
CA ILE A 139 -2.64 2.03 -22.49
C ILE A 139 -1.86 3.17 -23.19
N ALA A 140 -2.23 4.42 -22.95
CA ALA A 140 -1.51 5.58 -23.51
C ALA A 140 -0.06 5.68 -22.96
N GLU A 141 0.20 5.25 -21.72
CA GLU A 141 1.53 5.16 -21.13
C GLU A 141 2.30 3.87 -21.53
N GLY A 142 1.75 3.04 -22.43
CA GLY A 142 2.42 1.88 -23.01
C GLY A 142 2.24 0.57 -22.25
N PHE A 143 1.32 0.49 -21.29
CA PHE A 143 0.98 -0.78 -20.64
C PHE A 143 0.18 -1.67 -21.57
N GLU A 144 0.52 -2.96 -21.60
CA GLU A 144 -0.19 -3.93 -22.43
C GLU A 144 -1.49 -4.40 -21.77
N ARG A 145 -2.48 -4.71 -22.59
CA ARG A 145 -3.71 -5.33 -22.12
C ARG A 145 -3.46 -6.80 -21.79
N THR A 146 -3.90 -7.21 -20.60
CA THR A 146 -3.73 -8.56 -20.06
C THR A 146 -5.06 -9.10 -19.56
N LYS A 147 -5.45 -10.31 -19.98
CA LYS A 147 -6.60 -10.99 -19.38
C LYS A 147 -6.23 -11.44 -17.96
N LEU A 148 -6.82 -10.83 -16.96
CA LEU A 148 -6.50 -11.06 -15.55
C LEU A 148 -7.21 -12.28 -14.94
N LEU A 149 -8.39 -12.64 -15.44
CA LEU A 149 -9.18 -13.76 -14.94
C LEU A 149 -8.55 -15.09 -15.36
N THR A 150 -7.99 -15.83 -14.41
CA THR A 150 -7.45 -17.19 -14.64
C THR A 150 -8.57 -18.24 -14.67
N PRO A 151 -8.33 -19.43 -15.25
CA PRO A 151 -9.30 -20.52 -15.23
C PRO A 151 -9.73 -20.92 -13.81
N GLU A 152 -8.82 -20.89 -12.84
CA GLU A 152 -9.08 -21.22 -11.44
C GLU A 152 -10.00 -20.19 -10.79
N ALA A 153 -9.70 -18.90 -10.97
CA ALA A 153 -10.54 -17.82 -10.45
C ALA A 153 -11.93 -17.81 -11.13
N GLU A 154 -12.01 -18.12 -12.43
CA GLU A 154 -13.26 -18.25 -13.15
C GLU A 154 -14.10 -19.44 -12.63
N ALA A 155 -13.47 -20.58 -12.35
CA ALA A 155 -14.14 -21.74 -11.78
C ALA A 155 -14.73 -21.44 -10.39
N ALA A 156 -13.95 -20.79 -9.53
CA ALA A 156 -14.39 -20.37 -8.20
C ALA A 156 -15.58 -19.39 -8.27
N TRP A 157 -15.53 -18.42 -9.20
CA TRP A 157 -16.64 -17.50 -9.44
C TRP A 157 -17.91 -18.21 -9.92
N ARG A 158 -17.79 -19.14 -10.86
CA ARG A 158 -18.93 -19.94 -11.36
C ARG A 158 -19.54 -20.81 -10.26
N ASP A 159 -18.73 -21.36 -9.36
CA ASP A 159 -19.21 -22.12 -8.20
C ASP A 159 -19.93 -21.23 -7.18
N TRP A 160 -19.36 -20.05 -6.91
CA TRP A 160 -20.02 -19.05 -6.06
C TRP A 160 -21.41 -18.66 -6.61
N LEU A 161 -21.54 -18.43 -7.92
CA LEU A 161 -22.81 -18.08 -8.55
C LEU A 161 -23.92 -19.12 -8.33
N LYS A 162 -23.60 -20.42 -8.18
CA LYS A 162 -24.59 -21.49 -7.92
C LYS A 162 -25.26 -21.35 -6.56
N THR A 163 -24.57 -20.78 -5.59
CA THR A 163 -25.02 -20.65 -4.19
C THR A 163 -25.34 -19.22 -3.78
N ALA A 164 -24.94 -18.25 -4.59
CA ALA A 164 -25.14 -16.83 -4.31
C ALA A 164 -26.62 -16.47 -4.34
N LYS A 165 -27.18 -16.12 -3.18
CA LYS A 165 -28.52 -15.54 -3.08
C LYS A 165 -28.40 -14.05 -3.41
N TYR A 166 -28.51 -13.76 -4.68
CA TYR A 166 -28.36 -12.41 -5.20
C TYR A 166 -29.56 -11.55 -4.84
N LYS A 167 -29.37 -10.63 -3.88
CA LYS A 167 -30.24 -9.47 -3.72
C LYS A 167 -29.47 -8.25 -4.20
N PRO A 168 -30.02 -7.42 -5.11
CA PRO A 168 -29.29 -6.26 -5.66
C PRO A 168 -28.97 -5.16 -4.63
N VAL A 169 -29.41 -5.33 -3.38
CA VAL A 169 -29.26 -4.33 -2.32
C VAL A 169 -28.38 -4.88 -1.21
N ALA A 170 -27.28 -4.20 -1.02
CA ALA A 170 -26.46 -4.08 0.18
C ALA A 170 -26.08 -5.35 0.95
N ASN A 171 -24.77 -5.51 1.17
CA ASN A 171 -24.16 -6.32 2.23
C ASN A 171 -24.24 -7.84 2.08
N ILE A 172 -24.09 -8.37 0.88
CA ILE A 172 -23.68 -9.78 0.69
C ILE A 172 -22.36 -10.06 1.44
N GLU A 173 -21.51 -9.08 1.49
CA GLU A 173 -20.21 -9.07 2.17
C GLU A 173 -20.33 -9.27 3.68
N ASN A 174 -21.40 -8.79 4.31
CA ASN A 174 -21.67 -9.00 5.74
C ASN A 174 -22.13 -10.42 6.08
N GLN A 175 -22.43 -11.29 5.10
CA GLN A 175 -22.92 -12.64 5.32
C GLN A 175 -21.82 -13.71 5.28
N ARG A 176 -20.60 -13.35 4.97
CA ARG A 176 -19.45 -14.27 4.94
C ARG A 176 -18.23 -13.63 5.60
N GLY A 177 -18.12 -13.82 6.90
CA GLY A 177 -16.86 -13.72 7.59
C GLY A 177 -16.00 -14.94 7.28
N SER A 178 -15.46 -15.06 6.06
CA SER A 178 -14.33 -15.95 5.85
C SER A 178 -13.05 -15.15 6.03
N ALA A 179 -12.26 -15.53 7.01
CA ALA A 179 -10.95 -14.94 7.30
C ALA A 179 -9.92 -15.17 6.19
N LEU A 180 -10.33 -15.72 5.06
CA LEU A 180 -9.45 -16.22 3.99
C LEU A 180 -9.51 -15.40 2.69
N ASP A 181 -10.32 -14.35 2.59
CA ASP A 181 -10.61 -13.75 1.27
C ASP A 181 -10.14 -12.30 1.08
N HIS A 182 -9.24 -11.78 1.94
CA HIS A 182 -8.89 -10.34 1.89
C HIS A 182 -7.42 -10.03 2.18
N ASP A 183 -6.50 -10.64 1.43
CA ASP A 183 -5.07 -10.49 1.67
C ASP A 183 -4.45 -9.42 0.77
N THR A 184 -4.70 -8.16 1.09
CA THR A 184 -4.04 -7.01 0.45
C THR A 184 -2.55 -7.00 0.78
N ILE A 185 -1.67 -6.83 -0.23
CA ILE A 185 -0.29 -6.50 0.06
C ILE A 185 -0.11 -5.01 0.28
N GLY A 186 0.38 -4.67 1.46
CA GLY A 186 0.92 -3.36 1.75
C GLY A 186 2.41 -3.48 2.04
N ILE A 187 3.22 -2.61 1.44
CA ILE A 187 4.67 -2.56 1.63
C ILE A 187 5.04 -1.17 2.08
N VAL A 188 5.78 -1.05 3.18
CA VAL A 188 6.36 0.21 3.61
C VAL A 188 7.86 0.05 3.85
N ALA A 189 8.64 1.04 3.45
CA ALA A 189 10.09 1.01 3.49
C ALA A 189 10.65 2.26 4.16
N CYS A 190 11.72 2.07 4.95
CA CYS A 190 12.51 3.13 5.56
C CYS A 190 13.95 3.02 5.09
N GLY A 191 14.48 4.07 4.50
CA GLY A 191 15.88 4.17 4.07
C GLY A 191 16.83 4.46 5.23
N PRO A 192 18.15 4.37 4.99
CA PRO A 192 19.17 4.60 6.00
C PRO A 192 19.23 6.06 6.48
N ASP A 193 18.64 6.95 5.73
CA ASP A 193 18.52 8.39 5.99
C ASP A 193 17.17 8.79 6.62
N GLY A 194 16.33 7.78 6.96
CA GLY A 194 15.02 7.99 7.53
C GLY A 194 13.94 8.37 6.49
N ARG A 195 14.28 8.39 5.19
CA ARG A 195 13.31 8.57 4.10
C ARG A 195 12.35 7.38 4.04
N LEU A 196 11.15 7.63 3.59
CA LEU A 196 10.06 6.67 3.60
C LEU A 196 9.39 6.55 2.23
N ALA A 197 8.92 5.36 1.91
CA ALA A 197 8.02 5.12 0.78
C ALA A 197 7.06 3.98 1.12
N GLY A 198 5.95 3.90 0.39
CA GLY A 198 5.01 2.80 0.55
C GLY A 198 4.22 2.53 -0.72
N ALA A 199 3.72 1.31 -0.79
CA ALA A 199 2.84 0.79 -1.84
C ALA A 199 1.75 -0.08 -1.20
N CYS A 200 0.54 -0.04 -1.77
CA CYS A 200 -0.54 -0.93 -1.40
C CYS A 200 -1.26 -1.36 -2.67
N THR A 201 -1.51 -2.66 -2.86
CA THR A 201 -2.18 -3.18 -4.06
C THR A 201 -3.01 -4.41 -3.75
N THR A 202 -4.13 -4.58 -4.46
CA THR A 202 -5.11 -5.64 -4.23
C THR A 202 -6.00 -5.85 -5.44
N SER A 203 -6.60 -7.05 -5.55
CA SER A 203 -7.80 -7.28 -6.36
C SER A 203 -9.11 -7.02 -5.60
N GLY A 204 -9.02 -6.63 -4.34
CA GLY A 204 -10.14 -6.38 -3.45
C GLY A 204 -10.83 -7.65 -2.95
N MET A 205 -12.05 -7.48 -2.45
CA MET A 205 -12.88 -8.56 -1.92
C MET A 205 -13.36 -9.50 -3.03
N ALA A 206 -13.31 -10.81 -2.78
CA ALA A 206 -13.83 -11.82 -3.71
C ALA A 206 -15.32 -11.60 -3.98
N PHE A 207 -15.70 -11.65 -5.24
CA PHE A 207 -17.10 -11.55 -5.72
C PHE A 207 -17.83 -10.27 -5.25
N LYS A 208 -17.05 -9.20 -5.03
CA LYS A 208 -17.53 -7.87 -4.64
C LYS A 208 -18.57 -7.31 -5.61
N LEU A 209 -19.35 -6.34 -5.17
CA LEU A 209 -20.23 -5.58 -6.06
C LEU A 209 -19.41 -4.92 -7.17
N ARG A 210 -19.92 -4.92 -8.39
CA ARG A 210 -19.32 -4.18 -9.51
C ARG A 210 -19.15 -2.70 -9.12
N GLY A 211 -17.90 -2.19 -9.22
CA GLY A 211 -17.58 -0.83 -8.84
C GLY A 211 -17.22 -0.62 -7.35
N ARG A 212 -17.24 -1.69 -6.52
CA ARG A 212 -16.73 -1.60 -5.15
C ARG A 212 -15.24 -1.37 -5.15
N VAL A 213 -14.81 -0.37 -4.41
CA VAL A 213 -13.42 -0.04 -4.09
C VAL A 213 -13.27 -0.05 -2.56
N GLY A 214 -12.24 -0.75 -2.07
CA GLY A 214 -11.91 -0.77 -0.63
C GLY A 214 -11.02 0.39 -0.21
N ASP A 215 -10.29 0.19 0.87
CA ASP A 215 -9.34 1.17 1.43
C ASP A 215 -8.05 1.30 0.60
N SER A 216 -7.64 0.21 -0.07
CA SER A 216 -6.29 0.06 -0.61
C SER A 216 -5.82 1.19 -1.53
N PRO A 217 -6.63 1.79 -2.44
CA PRO A 217 -6.16 2.87 -3.30
C PRO A 217 -6.32 4.26 -2.67
N GLN A 218 -6.82 4.34 -1.44
CA GLN A 218 -7.15 5.60 -0.78
C GLN A 218 -6.02 6.05 0.14
N ALA A 219 -5.46 7.24 -0.14
CA ALA A 219 -4.49 7.89 0.74
C ALA A 219 -5.08 8.12 2.13
N GLY A 220 -4.38 7.70 3.17
CA GLY A 220 -4.86 7.80 4.55
C GLY A 220 -5.76 6.65 4.99
N CYS A 221 -6.18 5.75 4.08
CA CYS A 221 -6.92 4.53 4.40
C CYS A 221 -6.01 3.30 4.25
N GLY A 222 -5.76 2.82 3.02
CA GLY A 222 -4.91 1.67 2.77
C GLY A 222 -3.42 1.95 2.92
N LEU A 223 -3.00 3.18 2.62
CA LEU A 223 -1.61 3.62 2.75
C LEU A 223 -1.54 5.09 3.19
N MET A 224 -0.57 5.38 4.06
CA MET A 224 -0.13 6.74 4.36
C MET A 224 1.36 6.77 4.59
N VAL A 225 2.06 7.72 3.96
CA VAL A 225 3.46 8.03 4.19
C VAL A 225 3.54 9.48 4.65
N GLU A 226 4.11 9.71 5.83
CA GLU A 226 4.23 11.04 6.44
C GLU A 226 5.71 11.38 6.67
N PRO A 227 6.22 12.47 6.05
CA PRO A 227 7.63 12.86 6.13
C PRO A 227 8.12 13.00 7.57
N GLY A 228 9.25 12.36 7.88
CA GLY A 228 9.89 12.45 9.20
C GLY A 228 9.14 11.78 10.36
N VAL A 229 7.97 11.21 10.10
CA VAL A 229 7.12 10.52 11.07
C VAL A 229 7.16 9.02 10.83
N GLY A 230 6.61 8.56 9.72
CA GLY A 230 6.51 7.14 9.43
C GLY A 230 5.58 6.83 8.27
N ALA A 231 5.40 5.53 8.02
CA ALA A 231 4.47 5.01 7.03
C ALA A 231 3.62 3.90 7.63
N ALA A 232 2.37 3.80 7.17
CA ALA A 232 1.44 2.77 7.60
C ALA A 232 0.64 2.22 6.43
N THR A 233 0.32 0.92 6.49
CA THR A 233 -0.56 0.25 5.53
C THR A 233 -1.57 -0.64 6.25
N ALA A 234 -2.66 -0.96 5.57
CA ALA A 234 -3.77 -1.74 6.11
C ALA A 234 -4.06 -2.97 5.25
N THR A 235 -4.75 -3.96 5.84
CA THR A 235 -5.27 -5.14 5.16
C THR A 235 -6.53 -5.65 5.87
N GLY A 236 -7.30 -6.50 5.18
CA GLY A 236 -8.55 -7.06 5.69
C GLY A 236 -9.78 -6.33 5.18
N VAL A 237 -10.80 -6.17 6.02
CA VAL A 237 -12.07 -5.53 5.61
C VAL A 237 -11.88 -4.03 5.41
N GLY A 238 -11.73 -3.62 4.16
CA GLY A 238 -11.42 -2.26 3.74
C GLY A 238 -12.41 -1.20 4.18
N GLU A 239 -13.68 -1.55 4.27
CA GLU A 239 -14.75 -0.66 4.73
C GLU A 239 -14.51 -0.19 6.17
N GLU A 240 -13.99 -1.06 7.03
CA GLU A 240 -13.72 -0.71 8.43
C GLU A 240 -12.47 0.18 8.55
N VAL A 241 -11.48 -0.04 7.68
CA VAL A 241 -10.30 0.84 7.57
C VAL A 241 -10.71 2.24 7.10
N THR A 242 -11.53 2.30 6.04
CA THR A 242 -12.00 3.57 5.45
C THR A 242 -12.82 4.40 6.44
N ARG A 243 -13.67 3.76 7.25
CA ARG A 243 -14.51 4.47 8.25
C ARG A 243 -13.73 5.31 9.23
N ILE A 244 -12.48 4.99 9.49
CA ILE A 244 -11.64 5.69 10.48
C ILE A 244 -10.44 6.39 9.85
N ALA A 245 -10.29 6.37 8.51
CA ALA A 245 -9.09 6.82 7.80
C ALA A 245 -7.82 6.19 8.42
N GLY A 246 -7.79 4.85 8.47
CA GLY A 246 -6.99 4.05 9.38
C GLY A 246 -5.50 4.37 9.38
N THR A 247 -4.85 4.47 8.20
CA THR A 247 -3.41 4.73 8.12
C THR A 247 -3.06 6.19 8.43
N ALA A 248 -3.92 7.16 8.08
CA ALA A 248 -3.74 8.56 8.49
C ALA A 248 -3.89 8.72 10.01
N ARG A 249 -4.81 7.97 10.64
CA ARG A 249 -4.92 7.92 12.10
C ARG A 249 -3.64 7.42 12.75
N ILE A 250 -3.04 6.35 12.21
CA ILE A 250 -1.81 5.75 12.71
C ILE A 250 -0.64 6.74 12.59
N THR A 251 -0.41 7.34 11.42
CA THR A 251 0.67 8.31 11.25
C THR A 251 0.47 9.55 12.13
N SER A 252 -0.77 10.02 12.28
CA SER A 252 -1.10 11.10 13.22
C SER A 252 -0.80 10.74 14.66
N SER A 253 -1.11 9.52 15.10
CA SER A 253 -0.77 9.01 16.44
C SER A 253 0.75 8.91 16.65
N MET A 254 1.49 8.45 15.64
CA MET A 254 2.95 8.42 15.69
C MET A 254 3.55 9.83 15.74
N ARG A 255 3.01 10.80 15.01
CA ARG A 255 3.42 12.22 15.10
C ARG A 255 3.21 12.80 16.49
N MET A 256 2.17 12.34 17.21
CA MET A 256 1.93 12.70 18.62
C MET A 256 2.77 11.90 19.62
N GLY A 257 3.71 11.07 19.16
CA GLY A 257 4.68 10.38 20.00
C GLY A 257 4.36 8.92 20.33
N MET A 258 3.30 8.33 19.75
CA MET A 258 3.07 6.89 19.90
C MET A 258 4.10 6.09 19.10
N THR A 259 4.47 4.93 19.61
CA THR A 259 5.23 3.94 18.82
C THR A 259 4.34 3.35 17.73
N PRO A 260 4.91 2.84 16.60
CA PRO A 260 4.11 2.18 15.55
C PRO A 260 3.19 1.07 16.10
N GLN A 261 3.70 0.27 17.05
CA GLN A 261 2.93 -0.79 17.70
C GLN A 261 1.73 -0.26 18.49
N ALA A 262 1.91 0.83 19.25
CA ALA A 262 0.83 1.45 20.03
C ALA A 262 -0.21 2.10 19.10
N ALA A 263 0.23 2.74 18.02
CA ALA A 263 -0.64 3.39 17.05
C ALA A 263 -1.50 2.38 16.27
N CYS A 264 -0.92 1.26 15.81
CA CYS A 264 -1.67 0.18 15.17
C CYS A 264 -2.72 -0.44 16.13
N ARG A 265 -2.33 -0.68 17.40
CA ARG A 265 -3.25 -1.18 18.42
C ARG A 265 -4.41 -0.22 18.66
N GLU A 266 -4.12 1.08 18.79
CA GLU A 266 -5.15 2.11 19.01
C GLU A 266 -6.16 2.15 17.86
N ALA A 267 -5.71 2.09 16.60
CA ALA A 267 -6.58 2.08 15.44
C ALA A 267 -7.54 0.89 15.44
N VAL A 268 -7.04 -0.33 15.72
CA VAL A 268 -7.88 -1.54 15.83
C VAL A 268 -8.87 -1.44 16.99
N GLN A 269 -8.44 -0.97 18.15
CA GLN A 269 -9.33 -0.75 19.30
C GLN A 269 -10.41 0.27 19.00
N HIS A 270 -10.08 1.32 18.24
CA HIS A 270 -11.06 2.33 17.82
C HIS A 270 -12.14 1.73 16.89
N ILE A 271 -11.75 0.90 15.91
CA ILE A 271 -12.70 0.16 15.06
C ILE A 271 -13.62 -0.70 15.93
N ALA A 272 -13.04 -1.51 16.82
CA ALA A 272 -13.81 -2.41 17.69
C ALA A 272 -14.79 -1.63 18.58
N LYS A 273 -14.38 -0.50 19.14
CA LYS A 273 -15.25 0.38 19.94
C LYS A 273 -16.36 1.01 19.11
N LEU A 274 -16.05 1.48 17.90
CA LEU A 274 -17.00 2.15 17.01
C LEU A 274 -18.07 1.20 16.48
N ARG A 275 -17.67 -0.03 16.16
CA ARG A 275 -18.47 -0.97 15.39
C ARG A 275 -19.07 -2.10 16.24
N GLY A 276 -18.52 -2.39 17.41
CA GLY A 276 -19.01 -3.42 18.34
C GLY A 276 -19.15 -4.79 17.68
N GLU A 277 -20.34 -5.40 17.81
CA GLU A 277 -20.65 -6.71 17.26
C GLU A 277 -20.57 -6.80 15.73
N ALA A 278 -20.72 -5.68 15.01
CA ALA A 278 -20.68 -5.67 13.53
C ALA A 278 -19.30 -6.08 12.96
N VAL A 279 -18.24 -6.00 13.75
CA VAL A 279 -16.89 -6.41 13.35
C VAL A 279 -16.39 -7.63 14.09
N ARG A 280 -17.29 -8.35 14.82
CA ARG A 280 -16.88 -9.47 15.65
C ARG A 280 -16.03 -10.49 14.91
N ASP A 281 -16.38 -10.79 13.69
CA ASP A 281 -15.73 -11.80 12.86
C ASP A 281 -14.97 -11.20 11.65
N ALA A 282 -14.76 -9.88 11.65
CA ALA A 282 -14.04 -9.19 10.59
C ALA A 282 -12.54 -9.10 10.91
N GLN A 283 -11.69 -9.54 9.98
CA GLN A 283 -10.26 -9.28 10.07
C GLN A 283 -9.94 -7.87 9.60
N VAL A 284 -9.25 -7.11 10.44
CA VAL A 284 -8.63 -5.83 10.09
C VAL A 284 -7.26 -5.78 10.74
N ALA A 285 -6.25 -5.45 9.98
CA ALA A 285 -4.88 -5.37 10.49
C ALA A 285 -4.15 -4.17 9.90
N PHE A 286 -3.21 -3.67 10.69
CA PHE A 286 -2.34 -2.57 10.31
C PHE A 286 -0.89 -2.95 10.54
N LEU A 287 -0.03 -2.42 9.68
CA LEU A 287 1.43 -2.51 9.74
C LEU A 287 2.00 -1.11 9.57
N ALA A 288 2.95 -0.73 10.42
CA ALA A 288 3.55 0.60 10.37
C ALA A 288 5.06 0.54 10.67
N ILE A 289 5.77 1.53 10.14
CA ILE A 289 7.19 1.78 10.40
C ILE A 289 7.39 3.26 10.68
N ASP A 290 8.22 3.63 11.66
CA ASP A 290 8.61 5.01 11.86
C ASP A 290 9.90 5.37 11.08
N ALA A 291 10.22 6.67 11.02
CA ALA A 291 11.43 7.17 10.35
C ALA A 291 12.75 6.73 11.05
N LYS A 292 12.67 6.04 12.19
CA LYS A 292 13.81 5.46 12.92
C LYS A 292 13.94 3.95 12.67
N GLY A 293 13.01 3.35 11.90
CA GLY A 293 12.99 1.93 11.59
C GLY A 293 12.33 1.07 12.69
N GLN A 294 11.55 1.65 13.61
CA GLN A 294 10.73 0.85 14.52
C GLN A 294 9.51 0.34 13.77
N VAL A 295 9.20 -0.95 13.92
CA VAL A 295 8.07 -1.62 13.28
C VAL A 295 6.98 -1.91 14.31
N GLY A 296 5.72 -1.79 13.90
CA GLY A 296 4.57 -2.19 14.69
C GLY A 296 3.48 -2.79 13.82
N ALA A 297 2.83 -3.85 14.33
CA ALA A 297 1.73 -4.51 13.66
C ALA A 297 0.67 -4.95 14.68
N PHE A 298 -0.60 -4.76 14.35
CA PHE A 298 -1.70 -5.18 15.21
C PHE A 298 -2.94 -5.53 14.40
N ALA A 299 -3.67 -6.55 14.82
CA ALA A 299 -4.86 -7.06 14.15
C ALA A 299 -6.08 -7.12 15.07
N HIS A 300 -7.26 -7.17 14.48
CA HIS A 300 -8.50 -7.44 15.23
C HIS A 300 -8.63 -8.92 15.60
N LEU A 301 -8.46 -9.81 14.62
CA LEU A 301 -8.46 -11.26 14.82
C LEU A 301 -7.03 -11.81 14.79
N PRO A 302 -6.78 -12.98 15.42
CA PRO A 302 -5.53 -13.69 15.32
C PRO A 302 -5.28 -14.18 13.88
N GLY A 303 -3.99 -14.48 13.56
CA GLY A 303 -3.58 -15.06 12.28
C GLY A 303 -2.92 -14.07 11.31
N PHE A 304 -2.96 -12.78 11.57
CA PHE A 304 -2.21 -11.83 10.77
C PHE A 304 -0.70 -12.01 10.94
N THR A 305 0.00 -12.18 9.83
CA THR A 305 1.46 -12.23 9.74
C THR A 305 2.00 -11.05 8.94
N TYR A 306 3.27 -10.74 9.12
CA TYR A 306 3.96 -9.73 8.33
C TYR A 306 5.43 -10.12 8.13
N ALA A 307 5.99 -9.74 6.99
CA ALA A 307 7.40 -9.99 6.68
C ALA A 307 8.24 -8.73 6.96
N VAL A 308 9.43 -8.96 7.48
CA VAL A 308 10.44 -7.92 7.74
C VAL A 308 11.73 -8.31 7.04
N THR A 309 12.23 -7.44 6.17
CA THR A 309 13.58 -7.57 5.62
C THR A 309 14.47 -6.52 6.25
N ASP A 310 15.45 -6.97 7.02
CA ASP A 310 16.37 -6.12 7.76
C ASP A 310 17.39 -5.42 6.85
N THR A 311 18.15 -4.51 7.42
CA THR A 311 19.17 -3.74 6.69
C THR A 311 20.32 -4.59 6.13
N ALA A 312 20.42 -5.87 6.52
CA ALA A 312 21.35 -6.83 5.96
C ALA A 312 20.74 -7.68 4.82
N GLY A 313 19.44 -7.49 4.55
CA GLY A 313 18.69 -8.24 3.53
C GLY A 313 18.16 -9.58 4.00
N ARG A 314 18.12 -9.84 5.32
CA ARG A 314 17.54 -11.07 5.86
C ARG A 314 16.05 -10.86 6.05
N THR A 315 15.25 -11.75 5.48
CA THR A 315 13.79 -11.71 5.58
C THR A 315 13.30 -12.69 6.64
N THR A 316 12.42 -12.21 7.53
CA THR A 316 11.77 -13.00 8.58
C THR A 316 10.28 -12.73 8.59
N ILE A 317 9.49 -13.76 8.94
CA ILE A 317 8.04 -13.64 9.08
C ILE A 317 7.70 -13.57 10.57
N HIS A 318 6.81 -12.67 10.94
CA HIS A 318 6.36 -12.43 12.30
C HIS A 318 4.85 -12.57 12.40
N ALA A 319 4.37 -13.10 13.51
CA ALA A 319 2.95 -13.06 13.86
C ALA A 319 2.63 -11.74 14.58
N ALA A 320 1.60 -11.06 14.17
CA ALA A 320 1.13 -9.85 14.85
C ALA A 320 0.31 -10.20 16.12
N GLN A 321 0.35 -9.30 17.09
CA GLN A 321 -0.61 -9.34 18.20
C GLN A 321 -2.02 -9.00 17.69
N SER A 322 -3.05 -9.52 18.36
CA SER A 322 -4.44 -9.26 18.03
C SER A 322 -5.26 -8.84 19.25
N LEU A 323 -6.37 -8.14 18.97
CA LEU A 323 -7.31 -7.73 20.01
C LEU A 323 -8.03 -8.92 20.62
N LYS A 324 -8.43 -9.90 19.80
CA LYS A 324 -8.97 -11.18 20.25
C LYS A 324 -7.83 -12.18 20.36
N GLY A 325 -7.80 -12.92 21.46
CA GLY A 325 -6.86 -14.02 21.65
C GLY A 325 -7.12 -15.17 20.66
N PRO A 326 -6.17 -16.13 20.52
CA PRO A 326 -6.39 -17.32 19.71
C PRO A 326 -7.65 -18.04 20.19
N SER A 327 -8.48 -18.50 19.22
CA SER A 327 -9.71 -19.25 19.48
C SER A 327 -9.39 -20.51 20.29
N GLY A 328 -9.66 -20.49 21.60
CA GLY A 328 -9.36 -21.61 22.50
C GLY A 328 -8.96 -21.23 23.92
N ALA A 329 -8.56 -20.01 24.19
CA ALA A 329 -8.37 -19.53 25.57
C ALA A 329 -9.74 -19.10 26.13
N LYS A 330 -10.49 -20.03 26.70
CA LYS A 330 -11.57 -19.69 27.63
C LYS A 330 -10.93 -19.14 28.88
N ASN A 331 -11.14 -17.85 29.19
CA ASN A 331 -10.93 -17.32 30.53
C ASN A 331 -11.93 -17.91 31.51
#